data_cdab11407f01be8a0e1a056ac3b9309d
#
_entry.id   cdab11407f01be8a0e1a056ac3b9309d
#
_cell.length_a   1.000
_cell.length_b   1.000
_cell.length_c   1.000
_cell.angle_alpha   90.00
_cell.angle_beta   90.00
_cell.angle_gamma   90.00
#
_symmetry.space_group_name_H-M   'P 1'
#
loop_
_entity.id
_entity.type
_entity.pdbx_description
1 polymer ?
#
loop_
_entity_poly.entity_id
_entity_poly.type
_entity_poly.pdbx_seq_one_letter_code
_entity_poly.pdbx_strand_id
1 'polypeptide(L)'
;MDFVRNKDGIPAKVERIEYDPNRTAHIALVCYADGERRYIIAPRGMEVGSTLMSGAEAPIRAGNTLPIRNIPVGSTIHCIELQVGKGAQIARSAGTSATLLAREGVYAQVRMRSGEVRKINVDCRATIGEVANEEHSLRQLGKAGVKRW
;
A
#
# COMPACT_ATOMS: atom_id res chain seq x y z
N MET A 1 3.47 -10.07 -8.16
CA MET A 1 3.05 -8.95 -7.28
C MET A 1 1.57 -8.68 -7.44
N ASP A 2 0.85 -8.65 -6.34
CA ASP A 2 -0.60 -8.44 -6.39
C ASP A 2 -0.93 -6.96 -6.19
N PHE A 3 -1.09 -6.22 -7.28
CA PHE A 3 -1.46 -4.82 -7.20
C PHE A 3 -2.96 -4.59 -7.19
N VAL A 4 -3.76 -5.60 -7.50
CA VAL A 4 -5.20 -5.44 -7.55
C VAL A 4 -5.85 -5.68 -6.19
N ARG A 5 -5.33 -6.62 -5.42
CA ARG A 5 -5.84 -6.94 -4.08
C ARG A 5 -7.35 -7.18 -4.09
N ASN A 6 -7.83 -8.00 -5.01
CA ASN A 6 -9.26 -8.23 -5.18
C ASN A 6 -9.77 -9.53 -4.53
N LYS A 7 -8.97 -10.15 -3.68
CA LYS A 7 -9.37 -11.36 -2.99
C LYS A 7 -10.13 -10.98 -1.72
N ASP A 8 -11.33 -10.49 -1.92
CA ASP A 8 -12.13 -9.86 -0.86
C ASP A 8 -12.63 -10.85 0.18
N GLY A 9 -12.63 -10.41 1.43
CA GLY A 9 -13.21 -11.18 2.53
C GLY A 9 -12.38 -12.35 3.03
N ILE A 10 -11.27 -12.67 2.38
CA ILE A 10 -10.42 -13.79 2.78
C ILE A 10 -9.22 -13.26 3.53
N PRO A 11 -9.06 -13.60 4.83
CA PRO A 11 -7.91 -13.12 5.58
C PRO A 11 -6.62 -13.76 5.10
N ALA A 12 -5.52 -13.03 5.23
CA ALA A 12 -4.20 -13.49 4.87
C ALA A 12 -3.24 -13.21 6.01
N LYS A 13 -2.21 -14.05 6.13
CA LYS A 13 -1.14 -13.83 7.11
C LYS A 13 0.16 -13.58 6.39
N VAL A 14 0.95 -12.67 6.92
CA VAL A 14 2.29 -12.40 6.40
C VAL A 14 3.20 -13.55 6.80
N GLU A 15 3.74 -14.27 5.81
CA GLU A 15 4.69 -15.36 6.07
C GLU A 15 6.10 -14.84 6.24
N ARG A 16 6.50 -13.89 5.39
CA ARG A 16 7.84 -13.30 5.46
C ARG A 16 7.89 -12.01 4.68
N ILE A 17 8.89 -11.20 4.97
CA ILE A 17 9.16 -9.95 4.28
C ILE A 17 10.46 -10.14 3.52
N GLU A 18 10.46 -9.80 2.22
CA GLU A 18 11.58 -10.04 1.33
C GLU A 18 12.05 -8.76 0.66
N TYR A 19 13.29 -8.78 0.22
CA TYR A 19 13.84 -7.72 -0.59
C TYR A 19 13.60 -8.03 -2.07
N ASP A 20 13.08 -7.05 -2.82
CA ASP A 20 12.91 -7.19 -4.26
C ASP A 20 13.90 -6.25 -4.94
N PRO A 21 14.87 -6.77 -5.69
CA PRO A 21 15.87 -5.91 -6.32
C PRO A 21 15.31 -4.99 -7.40
N ASN A 22 14.07 -5.23 -7.85
CA ASN A 22 13.46 -4.44 -8.89
C ASN A 22 12.73 -3.20 -8.36
N ARG A 23 12.68 -3.01 -7.06
CA ARG A 23 11.98 -1.86 -6.47
C ARG A 23 12.61 -1.46 -5.15
N THR A 24 12.32 -0.24 -4.71
CA THR A 24 12.91 0.28 -3.47
C THR A 24 12.18 -0.23 -2.23
N ALA A 25 10.93 -0.61 -2.36
CA ALA A 25 10.13 -1.09 -1.23
C ALA A 25 10.35 -2.58 -0.99
N HIS A 26 10.26 -2.99 0.28
CA HIS A 26 10.22 -4.41 0.59
C HIS A 26 8.87 -4.98 0.19
N ILE A 27 8.85 -6.27 -0.07
CA ILE A 27 7.62 -6.99 -0.39
C ILE A 27 7.34 -8.01 0.70
N ALA A 28 6.08 -8.34 0.87
CA ALA A 28 5.64 -9.34 1.84
C ALA A 28 4.98 -10.50 1.12
N LEU A 29 5.38 -11.72 1.48
CA LEU A 29 4.69 -12.91 1.01
C LEU A 29 3.54 -13.17 1.98
N VAL A 30 2.32 -13.17 1.48
CA VAL A 30 1.13 -13.41 2.29
C VAL A 30 0.46 -14.71 1.86
N CYS A 31 -0.05 -15.45 2.85
CA CYS A 31 -0.77 -16.69 2.60
C CYS A 31 -2.22 -16.48 3.02
N TYR A 32 -3.12 -16.59 2.06
CA TYR A 32 -4.55 -16.48 2.30
C TYR A 32 -5.09 -17.74 2.97
N ALA A 33 -6.21 -17.60 3.65
CA ALA A 33 -6.83 -18.72 4.36
C ALA A 33 -7.17 -19.90 3.45
N ASP A 34 -7.37 -19.66 2.15
CA ASP A 34 -7.63 -20.71 1.18
C ASP A 34 -6.37 -21.38 0.64
N GLY A 35 -5.20 -21.00 1.15
CA GLY A 35 -3.92 -21.59 0.75
C GLY A 35 -3.18 -20.85 -0.36
N GLU A 36 -3.79 -19.88 -1.00
CA GLU A 36 -3.12 -19.12 -2.05
C GLU A 36 -2.09 -18.17 -1.46
N ARG A 37 -0.93 -18.06 -2.10
CA ARG A 37 0.12 -17.14 -1.68
C ARG A 37 0.30 -16.07 -2.73
N ARG A 38 0.48 -14.83 -2.29
CA ARG A 38 0.74 -13.69 -3.17
C ARG A 38 1.76 -12.76 -2.53
N TYR A 39 2.44 -11.98 -3.38
CA TYR A 39 3.33 -10.93 -2.90
C TYR A 39 2.60 -9.60 -2.94
N ILE A 40 2.79 -8.81 -1.91
CA ILE A 40 2.28 -7.44 -1.84
C ILE A 40 3.40 -6.50 -1.42
N ILE A 41 3.23 -5.20 -1.64
CA ILE A 41 4.15 -4.22 -1.11
C ILE A 41 3.94 -4.16 0.40
N ALA A 42 5.03 -4.25 1.18
CA ALA A 42 4.93 -4.27 2.64
C ALA A 42 4.66 -2.88 3.18
N PRO A 43 3.56 -2.66 3.90
CA PRO A 43 3.33 -1.39 4.57
C PRO A 43 4.20 -1.26 5.81
N ARG A 44 4.43 -0.02 6.23
CA ARG A 44 5.21 0.27 7.42
C ARG A 44 4.58 -0.35 8.65
N GLY A 45 5.40 -0.94 9.48
CA GLY A 45 4.95 -1.58 10.71
C GLY A 45 4.42 -3.00 10.55
N MET A 46 4.47 -3.54 9.32
CA MET A 46 4.03 -4.91 9.10
C MET A 46 5.05 -5.89 9.64
N GLU A 47 4.58 -6.90 10.33
CA GLU A 47 5.41 -7.95 10.90
C GLU A 47 4.97 -9.31 10.41
N VAL A 48 5.89 -10.28 10.48
CA VAL A 48 5.56 -11.68 10.20
C VAL A 48 4.46 -12.11 11.17
N GLY A 49 3.43 -12.75 10.65
CA GLY A 49 2.28 -13.15 11.44
C GLY A 49 1.13 -12.14 11.45
N SER A 50 1.35 -10.93 10.93
CA SER A 50 0.28 -9.94 10.81
C SER A 50 -0.82 -10.46 9.91
N THR A 51 -2.06 -10.13 10.24
CA THR A 51 -3.23 -10.53 9.44
C THR A 51 -3.73 -9.34 8.65
N LEU A 52 -4.06 -9.56 7.38
CA LEU A 52 -4.65 -8.52 6.55
C LEU A 52 -5.84 -9.05 5.76
N MET A 53 -6.60 -8.12 5.21
CA MET A 53 -7.79 -8.43 4.45
C MET A 53 -8.02 -7.35 3.41
N SER A 54 -8.70 -7.71 2.32
CA SER A 54 -9.13 -6.77 1.29
C SER A 54 -10.64 -6.73 1.23
N GLY A 55 -11.19 -5.66 0.69
CA GLY A 55 -12.63 -5.53 0.46
C GLY A 55 -13.28 -4.43 1.27
N ALA A 56 -14.53 -4.14 0.96
CA ALA A 56 -15.26 -3.03 1.58
C ALA A 56 -15.44 -3.21 3.09
N GLU A 57 -15.45 -4.45 3.56
CA GLU A 57 -15.67 -4.74 4.98
C GLU A 57 -14.38 -4.95 5.75
N ALA A 58 -13.23 -4.77 5.12
CA ALA A 58 -11.95 -4.93 5.82
C ALA A 58 -11.82 -3.87 6.91
N PRO A 59 -11.23 -4.22 8.07
CA PRO A 59 -10.98 -3.25 9.13
C PRO A 59 -10.01 -2.15 8.67
N ILE A 60 -10.11 -0.99 9.29
CA ILE A 60 -9.24 0.14 8.97
C ILE A 60 -7.92 -0.06 9.71
N ARG A 61 -7.03 -0.82 9.10
CA ARG A 61 -5.70 -1.14 9.64
C ARG A 61 -4.66 -1.10 8.54
N ALA A 62 -3.43 -0.77 8.88
CA ALA A 62 -2.34 -0.76 7.92
C ALA A 62 -2.22 -2.11 7.21
N GLY A 63 -2.10 -2.09 5.90
CA GLY A 63 -2.00 -3.28 5.06
C GLY A 63 -3.32 -3.75 4.47
N ASN A 64 -4.45 -3.31 5.01
CA ASN A 64 -5.75 -3.68 4.46
C ASN A 64 -6.10 -2.78 3.28
N THR A 65 -6.72 -3.37 2.26
CA THR A 65 -7.07 -2.68 1.02
C THR A 65 -8.58 -2.56 0.92
N LEU A 66 -9.07 -1.33 0.71
CA LEU A 66 -10.49 -1.05 0.61
C LEU A 66 -10.76 -0.10 -0.54
N PRO A 67 -11.98 -0.08 -1.09
CA PRO A 67 -12.41 1.02 -1.94
C PRO A 67 -12.32 2.34 -1.17
N ILE A 68 -11.95 3.40 -1.85
CA ILE A 68 -11.77 4.71 -1.20
C ILE A 68 -13.04 5.17 -0.50
N ARG A 69 -14.20 4.80 -1.03
CA ARG A 69 -15.48 5.17 -0.39
C ARG A 69 -15.61 4.66 1.05
N ASN A 70 -14.87 3.61 1.39
CA ASN A 70 -14.92 3.00 2.72
C ASN A 70 -13.75 3.40 3.62
N ILE A 71 -12.87 4.26 3.14
CA ILE A 71 -11.70 4.72 3.91
C ILE A 71 -12.01 6.08 4.52
N PRO A 72 -11.77 6.28 5.84
CA PRO A 72 -12.03 7.56 6.47
C PRO A 72 -11.19 8.69 5.89
N VAL A 73 -11.78 9.87 5.75
CA VAL A 73 -11.06 11.08 5.34
C VAL A 73 -9.97 11.38 6.37
N GLY A 74 -8.81 11.79 5.89
CA GLY A 74 -7.64 12.02 6.75
C GLY A 74 -6.72 10.83 6.86
N SER A 75 -7.10 9.67 6.31
CA SER A 75 -6.26 8.49 6.38
C SER A 75 -5.03 8.60 5.48
N THR A 76 -3.94 8.01 5.93
CA THR A 76 -2.73 7.84 5.11
C THR A 76 -2.90 6.55 4.32
N ILE A 77 -2.68 6.60 3.02
CA ILE A 77 -2.90 5.46 2.13
C ILE A 77 -1.74 5.31 1.15
N HIS A 78 -1.61 4.13 0.57
CA HIS A 78 -0.62 3.83 -0.46
C HIS A 78 -1.19 2.80 -1.45
N CYS A 79 -0.44 2.49 -2.50
CA CYS A 79 -0.88 1.54 -3.53
C CYS A 79 -2.28 1.89 -4.05
N ILE A 80 -2.41 3.10 -4.58
CA ILE A 80 -3.70 3.65 -4.98
C ILE A 80 -3.96 3.42 -6.46
N GLU A 81 -5.15 2.93 -6.79
CA GLU A 81 -5.55 2.80 -8.19
C GLU A 81 -5.92 4.16 -8.79
N LEU A 82 -5.61 4.35 -10.05
CA LEU A 82 -6.08 5.51 -10.80
C LEU A 82 -7.36 5.21 -11.56
N GLN A 83 -7.54 3.96 -11.95
CA GLN A 83 -8.75 3.50 -12.63
C GLN A 83 -9.25 2.26 -11.93
N VAL A 84 -10.56 2.14 -11.78
CA VAL A 84 -11.17 1.03 -11.07
C VAL A 84 -10.75 -0.30 -11.68
N GLY A 85 -10.23 -1.19 -10.84
CA GLY A 85 -9.85 -2.54 -11.24
C GLY A 85 -8.53 -2.67 -11.98
N LYS A 86 -7.83 -1.57 -12.25
CA LYS A 86 -6.62 -1.63 -13.04
C LYS A 86 -5.37 -1.93 -12.22
N GLY A 87 -5.46 -1.89 -10.91
CA GLY A 87 -4.34 -2.14 -10.02
C GLY A 87 -3.66 -0.87 -9.55
N ALA A 88 -2.89 -0.99 -8.48
CA ALA A 88 -2.21 0.14 -7.85
C ALA A 88 -1.18 0.77 -8.77
N GLN A 89 -1.18 2.08 -8.87
CA GLN A 89 -0.27 2.83 -9.72
C GLN A 89 0.45 3.94 -8.98
N ILE A 90 -0.06 4.38 -7.82
CA ILE A 90 0.49 5.50 -7.06
C ILE A 90 0.97 5.04 -5.70
N ALA A 91 2.02 5.68 -5.18
CA ALA A 91 2.56 5.45 -3.84
C ALA A 91 2.98 3.99 -3.62
N ARG A 92 3.87 3.50 -4.49
CA ARG A 92 4.40 2.14 -4.40
C ARG A 92 5.86 2.08 -3.98
N SER A 93 6.56 3.19 -4.00
CA SER A 93 7.99 3.24 -3.64
C SER A 93 8.18 3.35 -2.13
N ALA A 94 9.36 2.96 -1.64
CA ALA A 94 9.67 3.00 -0.22
C ALA A 94 9.40 4.38 0.39
N GLY A 95 8.75 4.39 1.53
CA GLY A 95 8.44 5.61 2.28
C GLY A 95 7.37 6.49 1.69
N THR A 96 6.73 6.08 0.59
CA THR A 96 5.71 6.92 -0.05
C THR A 96 4.34 6.70 0.58
N SER A 97 3.52 7.73 0.50
CA SER A 97 2.13 7.68 0.95
C SER A 97 1.36 8.84 0.33
N ALA A 98 0.06 8.82 0.52
CA ALA A 98 -0.83 9.90 0.13
C ALA A 98 -1.87 10.07 1.23
N THR A 99 -2.55 11.20 1.25
CA THR A 99 -3.58 11.49 2.25
C THR A 99 -4.92 11.68 1.55
N LEU A 100 -5.95 11.01 2.06
CA LEU A 100 -7.31 11.20 1.56
C LEU A 100 -7.87 12.48 2.18
N LEU A 101 -8.06 13.50 1.36
CA LEU A 101 -8.49 14.82 1.83
C LEU A 101 -10.00 14.96 1.95
N ALA A 102 -10.74 14.47 0.96
CA ALA A 102 -12.19 14.66 0.90
C ALA A 102 -12.83 13.69 -0.07
N ARG A 103 -14.11 13.46 0.09
CA ARG A 103 -14.91 12.71 -0.87
C ARG A 103 -16.12 13.55 -1.25
N GLU A 104 -16.37 13.66 -2.55
CA GLU A 104 -17.53 14.39 -3.05
C GLU A 104 -18.16 13.57 -4.17
N GLY A 105 -19.35 13.04 -3.95
CA GLY A 105 -20.05 12.23 -4.95
C GLY A 105 -19.25 11.00 -5.31
N VAL A 106 -18.91 10.87 -6.59
CA VAL A 106 -18.17 9.70 -7.10
C VAL A 106 -16.66 9.90 -7.11
N TYR A 107 -16.17 11.05 -6.64
CA TYR A 107 -14.74 11.33 -6.65
C TYR A 107 -14.21 11.60 -5.25
N ALA A 108 -12.94 11.28 -5.07
CA ALA A 108 -12.19 11.59 -3.86
C ALA A 108 -11.01 12.48 -4.24
N GLN A 109 -10.61 13.36 -3.34
CA GLN A 109 -9.41 14.18 -3.51
C GLN A 109 -8.31 13.57 -2.67
N VAL A 110 -7.19 13.25 -3.32
CA VAL A 110 -6.04 12.62 -2.68
C VAL A 110 -4.82 13.49 -2.89
N ARG A 111 -4.15 13.85 -1.80
CA ARG A 111 -2.90 14.62 -1.86
C ARG A 111 -1.72 13.67 -1.91
N MET A 112 -0.91 13.83 -2.95
CA MET A 112 0.30 13.05 -3.10
C MET A 112 1.44 13.64 -2.25
N ARG A 113 2.50 12.87 -2.10
CA ARG A 113 3.68 13.34 -1.38
C ARG A 113 4.29 14.60 -1.99
N SER A 114 4.16 14.79 -3.29
CA SER A 114 4.63 15.98 -3.98
C SER A 114 3.80 17.23 -3.68
N GLY A 115 2.67 17.08 -3.01
CA GLY A 115 1.73 18.16 -2.77
C GLY A 115 0.63 18.25 -3.81
N GLU A 116 0.74 17.52 -4.91
CA GLU A 116 -0.29 17.51 -5.94
C GLU A 116 -1.55 16.85 -5.41
N VAL A 117 -2.71 17.44 -5.73
CA VAL A 117 -4.01 16.87 -5.37
C VAL A 117 -4.66 16.31 -6.62
N ARG A 118 -5.06 15.06 -6.57
CA ARG A 118 -5.71 14.38 -7.70
C ARG A 118 -7.11 13.95 -7.33
N LYS A 119 -7.99 13.95 -8.35
CA LYS A 119 -9.32 13.40 -8.20
C LYS A 119 -9.28 11.96 -8.64
N ILE A 120 -9.79 11.07 -7.81
CA ILE A 120 -9.80 9.63 -8.07
C ILE A 120 -11.20 9.12 -7.79
N ASN A 121 -11.69 8.19 -8.61
CA ASN A 121 -13.00 7.59 -8.41
C ASN A 121 -13.04 6.87 -7.07
N VAL A 122 -14.12 7.03 -6.32
CA VAL A 122 -14.24 6.42 -4.98
C VAL A 122 -14.28 4.89 -5.00
N ASP A 123 -14.49 4.28 -6.16
CA ASP A 123 -14.46 2.82 -6.28
C ASP A 123 -13.04 2.30 -6.53
N CYS A 124 -12.08 3.17 -6.77
CA CYS A 124 -10.67 2.78 -6.81
C CYS A 124 -10.25 2.32 -5.43
N ARG A 125 -9.37 1.34 -5.40
CA ARG A 125 -8.88 0.78 -4.14
C ARG A 125 -7.59 1.44 -3.71
N ALA A 126 -7.39 1.48 -2.40
CA ALA A 126 -6.14 1.95 -1.80
C ALA A 126 -5.87 1.11 -0.56
N THR A 127 -4.59 1.02 -0.19
CA THR A 127 -4.17 0.28 1.00
C THR A 127 -3.86 1.27 2.11
N ILE A 128 -4.32 0.97 3.31
CA ILE A 128 -4.14 1.85 4.46
C ILE A 128 -2.70 1.79 4.96
N GLY A 129 -2.14 2.96 5.30
CA GLY A 129 -0.79 3.08 5.80
C GLY A 129 0.16 3.67 4.75
N GLU A 130 1.44 3.63 5.03
CA GLU A 130 2.46 4.06 4.08
C GLU A 130 3.38 2.88 3.73
N VAL A 131 4.11 2.99 2.63
CA VAL A 131 5.02 1.93 2.20
C VAL A 131 6.18 1.83 3.19
N ALA A 132 6.55 0.61 3.55
CA ALA A 132 7.64 0.35 4.48
C ALA A 132 9.00 0.72 3.89
N ASN A 133 10.04 0.57 4.72
CA ASN A 133 11.41 0.76 4.31
C ASN A 133 11.76 2.21 4.03
N GLU A 134 11.16 3.12 4.82
CA GLU A 134 11.51 4.52 4.74
C GLU A 134 12.99 4.71 4.98
N GLU A 135 13.61 3.90 5.83
CA GLU A 135 15.01 4.00 6.11
C GLU A 135 15.92 3.52 4.99
N HIS A 136 15.35 2.91 3.97
CA HIS A 136 16.13 2.41 2.84
C HIS A 136 16.91 3.55 2.16
N SER A 137 16.28 4.69 1.95
CA SER A 137 16.96 5.83 1.35
C SER A 137 18.08 6.35 2.23
N LEU A 138 17.86 6.43 3.52
CA LEU A 138 18.88 6.90 4.44
C LEU A 138 20.05 5.92 4.48
N ARG A 139 19.75 4.63 4.46
CA ARG A 139 20.81 3.64 4.47
C ARG A 139 21.62 3.69 3.19
N GLN A 140 21.00 3.91 2.06
CA GLN A 140 21.71 4.03 0.81
C GLN A 140 22.58 5.27 0.76
N LEU A 141 22.13 6.38 1.30
CA LEU A 141 22.94 7.57 1.37
C LEU A 141 24.18 7.35 2.22
N GLY A 142 24.03 6.68 3.35
CA GLY A 142 25.16 6.36 4.18
C GLY A 142 26.16 5.48 3.47
N LYS A 143 25.68 4.48 2.74
CA LYS A 143 26.58 3.63 2.01
C LYS A 143 27.22 4.34 0.88
N ALA A 144 26.50 5.20 0.19
CA ALA A 144 27.06 5.94 -0.92
C ALA A 144 28.19 6.79 -0.43
N GLY A 145 28.02 7.44 0.71
CA GLY A 145 29.08 8.24 1.26
C GLY A 145 30.31 7.44 1.62
N VAL A 146 30.08 6.22 2.03
CA VAL A 146 31.19 5.39 2.42
C VAL A 146 31.79 4.73 1.21
N LYS A 147 31.02 4.42 0.25
CA LYS A 147 31.55 3.72 -0.75
C LYS A 147 31.75 4.48 -1.89
N ARG A 148 31.64 5.55 -1.98
CA ARG A 148 31.80 6.32 -3.00
C ARG A 148 33.00 6.20 -3.42
N TRP A 149 33.35 5.67 -3.00
CA TRP A 149 34.12 4.98 -3.22
C TRP A 149 34.10 4.37 -4.41
#